data_5a26e3ba5b355f4cad98dcc3540eeb73
#
_entry.id   5a26e3ba5b355f4cad98dcc3540eeb73
#
_cell.length_a   1.000
_cell.length_b   1.000
_cell.length_c   1.000
_cell.angle_alpha   90.00
_cell.angle_beta   90.00
_cell.angle_gamma   90.00
#
_symmetry.space_group_name_H-M   'P 1'
#
loop_
_entity.id
_entity.type
_entity.pdbx_description
1 polymer ?
#
loop_
_entity_poly.entity_id
_entity_poly.type
_entity_poly.pdbx_seq_one_letter_code
_entity_poly.pdbx_strand_id
1 'polypeptide(L)'
;MRVHGAYEWTISNYDDDINRDKINNYEYGADASLQFPRLLNPFILSSRKFWEREKRRVSEAAEKGEVYIPKSPRTYYATPSTTFKASVNILNRSKYFKRHIVSGELTYQWQPNECNSYSFSPLTLTYEYMNKVTKPYLELIENTPFLEVSLADQFIPKMVFQYNYMSPAHYKNPIKIWATISEASNILSAGYSLFGRHWNEKNKKIFKNPYAQFIKLDANFTKIWTIGEKNSIASHINLGTILTYGNRDVAPYTEEFYVGGANSIRAFNVRKIGPGRYRSTQHTRSYVEQIGDIKIQCNLEYRPHLVGSLYGALFLDAGNVWTMHYDEGRPEGYFRIKNIFKDMALGTGIGLRYDISYFTIRLDWGIGLHVPYETGKSGFYNISQFKDAQALHFAIGLPF
;
A
#
# COMPACT_ATOMS: atom_id res chain seq x y z
N MET A 1 11.13 -19.63 2.99
CA MET A 1 11.78 -18.81 1.96
C MET A 1 10.77 -18.58 0.84
N ARG A 2 10.62 -17.34 0.37
CA ARG A 2 9.70 -16.97 -0.70
C ARG A 2 10.47 -16.11 -1.70
N VAL A 3 10.24 -16.33 -2.99
CA VAL A 3 10.72 -15.46 -4.07
C VAL A 3 9.51 -14.86 -4.75
N HIS A 4 9.56 -13.59 -5.08
CA HIS A 4 8.49 -12.89 -5.77
C HIS A 4 9.06 -11.98 -6.85
N GLY A 5 8.24 -11.67 -7.82
CA GLY A 5 8.59 -10.72 -8.87
C GLY A 5 7.35 -10.11 -9.48
N ALA A 6 7.48 -8.86 -9.88
CA ALA A 6 6.50 -8.13 -10.66
C ALA A 6 7.18 -7.55 -11.89
N TYR A 7 6.51 -7.62 -13.00
CA TYR A 7 6.98 -7.07 -14.26
C TYR A 7 5.85 -6.23 -14.86
N GLU A 8 6.17 -5.00 -15.19
CA GLU A 8 5.25 -4.08 -15.84
C GLU A 8 5.83 -3.70 -17.20
N TRP A 9 5.14 -4.10 -18.24
CA TRP A 9 5.42 -3.59 -19.58
C TRP A 9 4.28 -2.67 -20.00
N THR A 10 4.58 -1.55 -20.60
CA THR A 10 3.58 -0.66 -21.21
C THR A 10 3.79 -0.67 -22.71
N ILE A 11 2.78 -1.14 -23.44
CA ILE A 11 2.71 -0.93 -24.90
C ILE A 11 2.05 0.44 -25.07
N SER A 12 2.86 1.45 -25.30
CA SER A 12 2.37 2.80 -25.57
C SER A 12 2.30 2.99 -27.08
N ASN A 13 1.09 3.21 -27.59
CA ASN A 13 0.83 3.63 -28.96
C ASN A 13 0.95 5.15 -29.13
N TYR A 14 1.70 5.85 -28.27
CA TYR A 14 1.93 7.28 -28.46
C TYR A 14 2.97 7.46 -29.57
N ASP A 15 2.46 8.04 -30.66
CA ASP A 15 3.22 8.49 -31.79
C ASP A 15 4.08 9.69 -31.38
N ASP A 16 5.33 9.47 -31.10
CA ASP A 16 6.40 10.44 -31.24
C ASP A 16 7.68 9.69 -31.58
N ASP A 17 8.28 10.08 -32.68
CA ASP A 17 9.35 9.48 -33.44
C ASP A 17 10.71 9.35 -32.75
N ILE A 18 10.77 9.18 -31.46
CA ILE A 18 12.04 8.94 -30.76
C ILE A 18 11.94 7.72 -29.85
N ASN A 19 12.40 6.60 -30.37
CA ASN A 19 12.65 5.33 -29.67
C ASN A 19 11.42 4.62 -29.09
N ARG A 20 10.95 3.61 -29.81
CA ARG A 20 10.13 2.48 -29.35
C ARG A 20 10.79 1.66 -28.25
N ASP A 21 11.41 2.28 -27.29
CA ASP A 21 11.97 1.57 -26.15
C ASP A 21 10.85 1.13 -25.22
N LYS A 22 10.63 -0.16 -25.20
CA LYS A 22 9.75 -0.84 -24.24
C LYS A 22 10.14 -0.41 -22.83
N ILE A 23 9.23 0.24 -22.11
CA ILE A 23 9.45 0.56 -20.70
C ILE A 23 9.34 -0.75 -19.92
N ASN A 24 10.47 -1.31 -19.55
CA ASN A 24 10.57 -2.53 -18.79
C ASN A 24 10.80 -2.19 -17.32
N ASN A 25 9.72 -1.97 -16.57
CA ASN A 25 9.80 -1.87 -15.12
C ASN A 25 9.70 -3.27 -14.53
N TYR A 26 10.60 -3.59 -13.65
CA TYR A 26 10.53 -4.84 -12.92
C TYR A 26 10.89 -4.64 -11.46
N GLU A 27 10.28 -5.46 -10.65
CA GLU A 27 10.60 -5.62 -9.25
C GLU A 27 10.75 -7.11 -8.97
N TYR A 28 11.82 -7.50 -8.32
CA TYR A 28 11.99 -8.84 -7.82
C TYR A 28 12.67 -8.84 -6.48
N GLY A 29 12.34 -9.84 -5.69
CA GLY A 29 12.87 -9.95 -4.36
C GLY A 29 12.80 -11.36 -3.81
N ALA A 30 13.49 -11.53 -2.72
CA ALA A 30 13.45 -12.74 -1.92
C ALA A 30 13.30 -12.38 -0.45
N ASP A 31 12.50 -13.17 0.25
CA ASP A 31 12.38 -13.08 1.68
C ASP A 31 12.59 -14.45 2.35
N ALA A 32 13.21 -14.39 3.50
CA ALA A 32 13.33 -15.51 4.42
C ALA A 32 12.62 -15.15 5.72
N SER A 33 11.82 -16.06 6.25
CA SER A 33 11.11 -15.84 7.50
C SER A 33 11.23 -17.05 8.42
N LEU A 34 11.34 -16.75 9.72
CA LEU A 34 11.31 -17.73 10.81
C LEU A 34 10.09 -17.39 11.68
N GLN A 35 9.13 -18.31 11.73
CA GLN A 35 7.89 -18.14 12.48
C GLN A 35 7.84 -19.08 13.67
N PHE A 36 7.53 -18.52 14.83
CA PHE A 36 7.28 -19.24 16.08
C PHE A 36 5.79 -19.23 16.38
N PRO A 37 5.13 -20.37 16.65
CA PRO A 37 3.70 -20.44 16.95
C PRO A 37 3.39 -20.00 18.40
N ARG A 38 3.91 -18.85 18.78
CA ARG A 38 3.71 -18.20 20.09
C ARG A 38 4.17 -16.75 20.03
N LEU A 39 3.68 -15.91 20.94
CA LEU A 39 4.23 -14.56 21.12
C LEU A 39 5.54 -14.64 21.92
N LEU A 40 6.64 -14.33 21.27
CA LEU A 40 7.96 -14.20 21.89
C LEU A 40 8.09 -12.74 22.35
N ASN A 41 7.90 -12.49 23.65
CA ASN A 41 8.02 -11.14 24.16
C ASN A 41 9.15 -11.04 25.18
N PRO A 42 10.21 -10.29 24.90
CA PRO A 42 11.31 -10.08 25.84
C PRO A 42 10.92 -9.25 27.06
N PHE A 43 9.83 -8.48 26.98
CA PHE A 43 9.40 -7.54 28.03
C PHE A 43 8.24 -8.04 28.87
N ILE A 44 7.44 -9.00 28.41
CA ILE A 44 6.41 -9.62 29.23
C ILE A 44 7.04 -10.75 30.00
N LEU A 45 7.10 -10.56 31.29
CA LEU A 45 7.39 -11.58 32.31
C LEU A 45 6.75 -12.89 31.88
N SER A 46 7.61 -13.89 31.64
CA SER A 46 7.34 -15.15 30.99
C SER A 46 5.97 -15.70 31.35
N SER A 47 5.27 -16.28 30.40
CA SER A 47 4.12 -17.15 30.61
C SER A 47 4.36 -18.16 31.72
N ARG A 48 5.62 -18.55 31.97
CA ARG A 48 6.07 -19.37 33.06
C ARG A 48 5.71 -18.79 34.44
N LYS A 49 5.99 -17.48 34.71
CA LYS A 49 5.62 -16.85 36.00
C LYS A 49 4.09 -16.72 36.15
N PHE A 50 3.37 -16.57 35.09
CA PHE A 50 1.90 -16.59 35.11
C PHE A 50 1.40 -17.98 35.51
N TRP A 51 1.89 -19.05 34.87
CA TRP A 51 1.51 -20.40 35.16
C TRP A 51 1.94 -20.87 36.56
N GLU A 52 3.10 -20.44 37.03
CA GLU A 52 3.57 -20.71 38.40
C GLU A 52 2.67 -20.03 39.43
N ARG A 53 2.17 -18.80 39.14
CA ARG A 53 1.19 -18.10 39.99
C ARG A 53 -0.17 -18.80 40.00
N GLU A 54 -0.65 -19.21 38.83
CA GLU A 54 -1.95 -19.90 38.72
C GLU A 54 -1.90 -21.28 39.39
N LYS A 55 -0.82 -22.05 39.23
CA LYS A 55 -0.60 -23.32 39.96
C LYS A 55 -0.61 -23.10 41.46
N ARG A 56 0.07 -22.06 41.95
CA ARG A 56 0.07 -21.73 43.36
C ARG A 56 -1.32 -21.38 43.87
N ARG A 57 -2.10 -20.61 43.15
CA ARG A 57 -3.49 -20.27 43.49
C ARG A 57 -4.40 -21.50 43.52
N VAL A 58 -4.21 -22.43 42.61
CA VAL A 58 -4.93 -23.71 42.60
C VAL A 58 -4.58 -24.52 43.86
N SER A 59 -3.30 -24.62 44.26
CA SER A 59 -2.90 -25.36 45.47
C SER A 59 -3.37 -24.68 46.76
N GLU A 60 -3.28 -23.33 46.85
CA GLU A 60 -3.78 -22.55 47.97
C GLU A 60 -5.31 -22.68 48.15
N ALA A 61 -6.06 -22.73 47.06
CA ALA A 61 -7.51 -22.94 47.10
C ALA A 61 -7.87 -24.36 47.50
N ALA A 62 -7.13 -25.38 47.01
CA ALA A 62 -7.31 -26.76 47.37
C ALA A 62 -7.05 -27.00 48.87
N GLU A 63 -6.02 -26.37 49.46
CA GLU A 63 -5.75 -26.41 50.91
C GLU A 63 -6.87 -25.78 51.76
N LYS A 64 -7.62 -24.80 51.18
CA LYS A 64 -8.77 -24.16 51.84
C LYS A 64 -10.10 -24.87 51.55
N GLY A 65 -10.12 -25.95 50.78
CA GLY A 65 -11.33 -26.63 50.35
C GLY A 65 -12.19 -25.84 49.35
N GLU A 66 -11.61 -24.84 48.73
CA GLU A 66 -12.27 -23.98 47.70
C GLU A 66 -11.94 -24.47 46.29
N VAL A 67 -12.93 -24.38 45.40
CA VAL A 67 -12.72 -24.68 43.96
C VAL A 67 -12.23 -23.41 43.24
N TYR A 68 -10.96 -23.35 42.92
CA TYR A 68 -10.40 -22.30 42.09
C TYR A 68 -10.36 -22.73 40.62
N ILE A 69 -11.05 -22.00 39.77
CA ILE A 69 -10.97 -22.18 38.31
C ILE A 69 -9.81 -21.35 37.78
N PRO A 70 -8.71 -21.97 37.31
CA PRO A 70 -7.59 -21.23 36.76
C PRO A 70 -8.05 -20.30 35.64
N LYS A 71 -7.61 -19.06 35.68
CA LYS A 71 -7.87 -18.13 34.56
C LYS A 71 -7.16 -18.71 33.34
N SER A 72 -7.96 -19.13 32.37
CA SER A 72 -7.42 -19.53 31.07
C SER A 72 -6.56 -18.39 30.51
N PRO A 73 -5.37 -18.65 29.98
CA PRO A 73 -4.70 -17.66 29.14
C PRO A 73 -5.68 -17.25 28.05
N ARG A 74 -5.63 -15.99 27.62
CA ARG A 74 -6.49 -15.49 26.56
C ARG A 74 -6.55 -16.52 25.44
N THR A 75 -7.73 -17.10 25.26
CA THR A 75 -7.95 -18.08 24.20
C THR A 75 -7.98 -17.29 22.90
N TYR A 76 -6.98 -17.48 22.06
CA TYR A 76 -6.99 -16.94 20.70
C TYR A 76 -7.78 -17.91 19.80
N TYR A 77 -8.47 -17.37 18.83
CA TYR A 77 -9.16 -18.16 17.81
C TYR A 77 -8.17 -18.96 16.95
N ALA A 78 -7.05 -18.32 16.62
CA ALA A 78 -5.92 -18.98 15.97
C ALA A 78 -4.65 -18.83 16.82
N THR A 79 -3.72 -19.78 16.69
CA THR A 79 -2.45 -19.74 17.39
C THR A 79 -1.69 -18.46 17.10
N PRO A 80 -1.40 -17.62 18.10
CA PRO A 80 -0.64 -16.41 17.88
C PRO A 80 0.79 -16.74 17.46
N SER A 81 1.40 -15.85 16.69
CA SER A 81 2.74 -16.09 16.17
C SER A 81 3.65 -14.89 16.29
N THR A 82 4.96 -15.18 16.31
CA THR A 82 6.04 -14.21 16.18
C THR A 82 6.85 -14.58 14.96
N THR A 83 7.02 -13.62 14.04
CA THR A 83 7.75 -13.82 12.79
C THR A 83 8.93 -12.87 12.74
N PHE A 84 10.11 -13.42 12.50
CA PHE A 84 11.30 -12.68 12.07
C PHE A 84 11.40 -12.82 10.56
N LYS A 85 11.47 -11.71 9.84
CA LYS A 85 11.57 -11.70 8.39
C LYS A 85 12.75 -10.85 7.96
N ALA A 86 13.51 -11.35 7.00
CA ALA A 86 14.52 -10.60 6.27
C ALA A 86 14.16 -10.63 4.78
N SER A 87 14.24 -9.49 4.11
CA SER A 87 13.95 -9.40 2.68
C SER A 87 14.93 -8.52 1.94
N VAL A 88 15.12 -8.85 0.67
CA VAL A 88 15.88 -8.06 -0.30
C VAL A 88 15.00 -7.89 -1.52
N ASN A 89 14.75 -6.65 -1.91
CA ASN A 89 13.99 -6.29 -3.09
C ASN A 89 14.84 -5.42 -4.01
N ILE A 90 14.67 -5.61 -5.30
CA ILE A 90 15.33 -4.84 -6.34
C ILE A 90 14.24 -4.22 -7.20
N LEU A 91 14.18 -2.90 -7.15
CA LEU A 91 13.25 -2.09 -7.91
C LEU A 91 14.00 -1.47 -9.10
N ASN A 92 13.62 -1.85 -10.31
CA ASN A 92 14.14 -1.25 -11.53
C ASN A 92 13.05 -0.38 -12.17
N ARG A 93 13.35 0.90 -12.33
CA ARG A 93 12.57 1.82 -13.16
C ARG A 93 13.36 2.08 -14.42
N SER A 94 12.92 1.47 -15.51
CA SER A 94 13.61 1.52 -16.81
C SER A 94 13.90 2.96 -17.21
N LYS A 95 15.10 3.20 -17.70
CA LYS A 95 15.65 4.51 -18.10
C LYS A 95 16.01 5.47 -16.96
N TYR A 96 15.58 5.22 -15.72
CA TYR A 96 15.84 6.14 -14.59
C TYR A 96 16.83 5.57 -13.59
N PHE A 97 16.44 4.54 -12.83
CA PHE A 97 17.26 4.05 -11.74
C PHE A 97 17.03 2.58 -11.42
N LYS A 98 17.99 2.00 -10.74
CA LYS A 98 17.90 0.72 -10.06
C LYS A 98 18.14 0.92 -8.57
N ARG A 99 17.16 0.55 -7.75
CA ARG A 99 17.17 0.70 -6.31
C ARG A 99 17.15 -0.65 -5.62
N HIS A 100 17.95 -0.80 -4.60
CA HIS A 100 17.96 -1.95 -3.73
C HIS A 100 17.31 -1.60 -2.39
N ILE A 101 16.48 -2.49 -1.88
CA ILE A 101 15.76 -2.33 -0.62
C ILE A 101 16.04 -3.57 0.21
N VAL A 102 16.71 -3.38 1.34
CA VAL A 102 16.99 -4.45 2.30
C VAL A 102 16.19 -4.17 3.56
N SER A 103 15.45 -5.14 4.06
CA SER A 103 14.67 -4.95 5.27
C SER A 103 14.72 -6.14 6.22
N GLY A 104 14.62 -5.82 7.51
CA GLY A 104 14.44 -6.76 8.61
C GLY A 104 13.20 -6.38 9.41
N GLU A 105 12.38 -7.35 9.77
CA GLU A 105 11.11 -7.14 10.44
C GLU A 105 10.89 -8.16 11.56
N LEU A 106 10.40 -7.68 12.70
CA LEU A 106 9.86 -8.48 13.79
C LEU A 106 8.36 -8.22 13.86
N THR A 107 7.54 -9.25 13.71
CA THR A 107 6.08 -9.12 13.68
C THR A 107 5.41 -10.07 14.65
N TYR A 108 4.49 -9.54 15.45
CA TYR A 108 3.56 -10.27 16.30
C TYR A 108 2.19 -10.32 15.65
N GLN A 109 1.60 -11.50 15.56
CA GLN A 109 0.26 -11.68 15.00
C GLN A 109 -0.61 -12.45 15.99
N TRP A 110 -1.87 -12.01 16.15
CA TRP A 110 -2.84 -12.68 16.98
C TRP A 110 -4.26 -12.47 16.47
N GLN A 111 -5.10 -13.45 16.68
CA GLN A 111 -6.50 -13.46 16.27
C GLN A 111 -7.37 -13.83 17.46
N PRO A 112 -8.01 -12.87 18.15
CA PRO A 112 -8.81 -13.14 19.34
C PRO A 112 -10.15 -13.82 19.05
N ASN A 113 -10.70 -13.66 17.85
CA ASN A 113 -11.95 -14.27 17.39
C ASN A 113 -11.93 -14.49 15.88
N GLU A 114 -12.97 -15.11 15.34
CA GLU A 114 -13.09 -15.45 13.92
C GLU A 114 -12.94 -14.25 12.98
N CYS A 115 -13.46 -13.07 13.39
CA CYS A 115 -13.56 -11.89 12.52
C CYS A 115 -12.36 -10.96 12.59
N ASN A 116 -11.68 -10.88 13.74
CA ASN A 116 -10.67 -9.85 14.00
C ASN A 116 -9.27 -10.45 14.08
N SER A 117 -8.35 -9.92 13.29
CA SER A 117 -6.94 -10.24 13.40
C SER A 117 -6.10 -8.97 13.50
N TYR A 118 -5.03 -9.06 14.24
CA TYR A 118 -4.11 -7.97 14.53
C TYR A 118 -2.70 -8.39 14.20
N SER A 119 -1.92 -7.44 13.70
CA SER A 119 -0.49 -7.58 13.51
C SER A 119 0.22 -6.35 14.07
N PHE A 120 1.29 -6.55 14.80
CA PHE A 120 2.11 -5.49 15.33
C PHE A 120 3.58 -5.77 15.07
N SER A 121 4.22 -4.90 14.30
CA SER A 121 5.66 -4.94 14.04
C SER A 121 6.32 -3.79 14.80
N PRO A 122 6.85 -4.06 16.02
CA PRO A 122 7.51 -3.04 16.82
C PRO A 122 8.81 -2.54 16.19
N LEU A 123 9.38 -3.32 15.28
CA LEU A 123 10.63 -2.98 14.61
C LEU A 123 10.61 -3.51 13.18
N THR A 124 10.57 -2.59 12.24
CA THR A 124 10.84 -2.81 10.82
C THR A 124 11.97 -1.88 10.43
N LEU A 125 13.09 -2.44 10.03
CA LEU A 125 14.27 -1.70 9.60
C LEU A 125 14.37 -1.84 8.09
N THR A 126 14.27 -0.74 7.36
CA THR A 126 14.44 -0.73 5.90
C THR A 126 15.60 0.18 5.53
N TYR A 127 16.51 -0.34 4.72
CA TYR A 127 17.57 0.44 4.09
C TYR A 127 17.38 0.42 2.59
N GLU A 128 17.30 1.60 2.01
CA GLU A 128 17.09 1.80 0.60
C GLU A 128 18.28 2.57 0.02
N TYR A 129 18.85 2.07 -1.07
CA TYR A 129 19.96 2.74 -1.74
C TYR A 129 19.92 2.58 -3.25
N MET A 130 20.43 3.61 -3.95
CA MET A 130 20.58 3.60 -5.40
C MET A 130 21.81 2.79 -5.80
N ASN A 131 21.59 1.73 -6.60
CA ASN A 131 22.69 0.95 -7.16
C ASN A 131 23.14 1.50 -8.51
N LYS A 132 22.21 2.03 -9.29
CA LYS A 132 22.48 2.59 -10.61
C LYS A 132 21.59 3.77 -10.89
N VAL A 133 22.16 4.85 -11.39
CA VAL A 133 21.47 6.06 -11.86
C VAL A 133 21.86 6.31 -13.32
N THR A 134 20.96 6.91 -14.08
CA THR A 134 21.16 7.22 -15.50
C THR A 134 21.19 8.73 -15.72
N LYS A 135 21.64 9.17 -16.89
CA LYS A 135 21.57 10.59 -17.24
C LYS A 135 20.14 11.16 -17.19
N PRO A 136 19.12 10.48 -17.76
CA PRO A 136 17.73 10.95 -17.64
C PRO A 136 17.23 11.07 -16.18
N TYR A 137 17.75 10.25 -15.27
CA TYR A 137 17.44 10.40 -13.85
C TYR A 137 18.03 11.68 -13.28
N LEU A 138 19.29 11.99 -13.60
CA LEU A 138 19.95 13.22 -13.12
C LEU A 138 19.23 14.48 -13.63
N GLU A 139 18.87 14.52 -14.91
CA GLU A 139 18.07 15.59 -15.49
C GLU A 139 16.69 15.72 -14.83
N LEU A 140 16.08 14.57 -14.47
CA LEU A 140 14.79 14.55 -13.78
C LEU A 140 14.88 15.18 -12.38
N ILE A 141 15.89 14.84 -11.57
CA ILE A 141 16.02 15.36 -10.21
C ILE A 141 16.42 16.86 -10.20
N GLU A 142 17.20 17.32 -11.17
CA GLU A 142 17.51 18.75 -11.33
C GLU A 142 16.25 19.60 -11.55
N ASN A 143 15.29 19.07 -12.30
CA ASN A 143 14.01 19.74 -12.58
C ASN A 143 12.93 19.46 -11.53
N THR A 144 13.15 18.50 -10.62
CA THR A 144 12.16 18.02 -9.68
C THR A 144 12.75 17.77 -8.31
N PRO A 145 13.07 18.85 -7.54
CA PRO A 145 13.82 18.77 -6.29
C PRO A 145 13.21 17.82 -5.23
N PHE A 146 11.89 17.66 -5.22
CA PHE A 146 11.26 16.72 -4.27
C PHE A 146 11.68 15.27 -4.51
N LEU A 147 11.96 14.88 -5.77
CA LEU A 147 12.41 13.54 -6.10
C LEU A 147 13.82 13.26 -5.60
N GLU A 148 14.70 14.27 -5.58
CA GLU A 148 16.03 14.14 -4.99
C GLU A 148 15.92 13.72 -3.52
N VAL A 149 15.02 14.35 -2.77
CA VAL A 149 14.79 14.05 -1.35
C VAL A 149 14.10 12.71 -1.15
N SER A 150 13.06 12.43 -1.93
CA SER A 150 12.24 11.22 -1.84
C SER A 150 13.02 9.95 -2.26
N LEU A 151 13.89 10.07 -3.24
CA LEU A 151 14.70 8.97 -3.78
C LEU A 151 16.11 8.88 -3.16
N ALA A 152 16.47 9.75 -2.23
CA ALA A 152 17.77 9.67 -1.55
C ALA A 152 17.96 8.32 -0.84
N ASP A 153 19.22 7.91 -0.70
CA ASP A 153 19.56 6.76 0.12
C ASP A 153 19.18 7.04 1.57
N GLN A 154 18.43 6.13 2.18
CA GLN A 154 17.87 6.38 3.50
C GLN A 154 17.65 5.12 4.31
N PHE A 155 17.65 5.28 5.61
CA PHE A 155 17.31 4.28 6.59
C PHE A 155 15.95 4.62 7.22
N ILE A 156 15.02 3.65 7.20
CA ILE A 156 13.63 3.87 7.61
C ILE A 156 13.29 2.86 8.72
N PRO A 157 13.55 3.20 10.01
CA PRO A 157 13.03 2.43 11.13
C PRO A 157 11.56 2.77 11.33
N LYS A 158 10.70 1.75 11.30
CA LYS A 158 9.23 1.89 11.45
C LYS A 158 8.69 1.01 12.55
N MET A 159 7.61 1.46 13.17
CA MET A 159 6.63 0.60 13.83
C MET A 159 5.36 0.54 12.98
N VAL A 160 4.77 -0.64 12.89
CA VAL A 160 3.58 -0.87 12.08
C VAL A 160 2.55 -1.61 12.92
N PHE A 161 1.33 -1.09 12.95
CA PHE A 161 0.17 -1.77 13.50
C PHE A 161 -0.86 -1.97 12.39
N GLN A 162 -1.34 -3.19 12.25
CA GLN A 162 -2.35 -3.55 11.26
C GLN A 162 -3.53 -4.23 11.92
N TYR A 163 -4.71 -3.84 11.51
CA TYR A 163 -5.99 -4.41 11.88
C TYR A 163 -6.69 -4.98 10.66
N ASN A 164 -7.19 -6.19 10.77
CA ASN A 164 -8.03 -6.81 9.75
C ASN A 164 -9.34 -7.30 10.40
N TYR A 165 -10.43 -6.94 9.76
CA TYR A 165 -11.74 -7.47 10.03
C TYR A 165 -12.28 -8.19 8.79
N MET A 166 -12.82 -9.36 8.97
CA MET A 166 -13.55 -10.09 7.95
C MET A 166 -14.83 -10.65 8.57
N SER A 167 -15.96 -10.40 7.93
CA SER A 167 -17.24 -11.00 8.34
C SER A 167 -17.14 -12.52 8.39
N PRO A 168 -17.89 -13.17 9.29
CA PRO A 168 -17.96 -14.62 9.34
C PRO A 168 -18.34 -15.23 7.97
N ALA A 169 -17.81 -16.42 7.69
CA ALA A 169 -18.00 -17.08 6.38
C ALA A 169 -19.48 -17.32 5.99
N HIS A 170 -20.37 -17.44 6.97
CA HIS A 170 -21.81 -17.65 6.74
C HIS A 170 -22.58 -16.37 6.36
N TYR A 171 -21.95 -15.19 6.43
CA TYR A 171 -22.60 -13.93 6.06
C TYR A 171 -22.77 -13.82 4.56
N LYS A 172 -24.04 -13.65 4.13
CA LYS A 172 -24.37 -13.48 2.71
C LYS A 172 -23.72 -12.23 2.10
N ASN A 173 -23.55 -11.17 2.88
CA ASN A 173 -23.01 -9.89 2.43
C ASN A 173 -21.75 -9.51 3.24
N PRO A 174 -20.60 -10.14 2.97
CA PRO A 174 -19.42 -9.96 3.77
C PRO A 174 -18.83 -8.54 3.67
N ILE A 175 -18.25 -8.12 4.78
CA ILE A 175 -17.44 -6.90 4.90
C ILE A 175 -16.01 -7.33 5.19
N LYS A 176 -15.07 -6.67 4.53
CA LYS A 176 -13.64 -6.75 4.85
C LYS A 176 -13.13 -5.35 5.15
N ILE A 177 -12.39 -5.21 6.23
CA ILE A 177 -11.68 -3.98 6.59
C ILE A 177 -10.22 -4.35 6.80
N TRP A 178 -9.36 -3.59 6.19
CA TRP A 178 -7.92 -3.66 6.43
C TRP A 178 -7.43 -2.25 6.69
N ALA A 179 -6.78 -2.03 7.82
CA ALA A 179 -6.24 -0.74 8.19
C ALA A 179 -4.84 -0.91 8.76
N THR A 180 -3.93 -0.08 8.30
CA THR A 180 -2.54 -0.02 8.76
C THR A 180 -2.22 1.39 9.21
N ILE A 181 -1.67 1.50 10.39
CA ILE A 181 -1.00 2.70 10.87
C ILE A 181 0.47 2.39 11.06
N SER A 182 1.32 3.22 10.50
CA SER A 182 2.77 3.11 10.70
C SER A 182 3.35 4.46 11.10
N GLU A 183 4.31 4.42 11.99
CA GLU A 183 5.15 5.55 12.34
C GLU A 183 6.58 5.25 11.93
N ALA A 184 7.31 6.27 11.52
CA ALA A 184 8.72 6.14 11.15
C ALA A 184 9.60 7.11 11.92
N SER A 185 10.65 6.55 12.55
CA SER A 185 11.75 7.31 13.17
C SER A 185 11.38 8.23 14.33
N ASN A 186 10.16 8.16 14.87
CA ASN A 186 9.79 8.99 16.03
C ASN A 186 10.56 8.62 17.29
N ILE A 187 10.70 7.31 17.57
CA ILE A 187 11.51 6.83 18.70
C ILE A 187 12.96 7.26 18.53
N LEU A 188 13.49 7.21 17.31
CA LEU A 188 14.84 7.65 17.02
C LEU A 188 15.00 9.14 17.28
N SER A 189 14.07 9.97 16.81
CA SER A 189 14.08 11.42 17.05
C SER A 189 13.89 11.78 18.52
N ALA A 190 13.06 11.03 19.25
CA ALA A 190 12.95 11.16 20.70
C ALA A 190 14.29 10.86 21.39
N GLY A 191 14.97 9.79 20.96
CA GLY A 191 16.31 9.49 21.44
C GLY A 191 17.30 10.64 21.21
N TYR A 192 17.33 11.21 20.00
CA TYR A 192 18.17 12.39 19.71
C TYR A 192 17.82 13.60 20.58
N SER A 193 16.53 13.79 20.90
CA SER A 193 16.10 14.90 21.78
C SER A 193 16.58 14.71 23.22
N LEU A 194 16.70 13.48 23.72
CA LEU A 194 17.29 13.19 25.01
C LEU A 194 18.79 13.52 25.09
N PHE A 195 19.47 13.52 23.95
CA PHE A 195 20.87 13.89 23.83
C PHE A 195 21.08 15.37 23.42
N GLY A 196 20.06 16.23 23.61
CA GLY A 196 20.16 17.69 23.43
C GLY A 196 19.94 18.21 22.00
N ARG A 197 19.49 17.36 21.08
CA ARG A 197 19.08 17.81 19.74
C ARG A 197 17.59 18.17 19.71
N HIS A 198 17.26 19.26 19.03
CA HIS A 198 15.85 19.64 18.89
C HIS A 198 15.06 18.65 18.04
N TRP A 199 13.79 18.39 18.42
CA TRP A 199 12.90 17.49 17.69
C TRP A 199 12.75 17.87 16.21
N ASN A 200 12.59 19.17 15.93
CA ASN A 200 12.40 19.71 14.58
C ASN A 200 13.70 20.04 13.86
N GLU A 201 14.86 19.69 14.42
CA GLU A 201 16.14 19.88 13.74
C GLU A 201 16.19 19.01 12.49
N LYS A 202 16.48 19.63 11.34
CA LYS A 202 16.56 18.94 10.04
C LYS A 202 17.95 18.32 9.82
N ASN A 203 17.99 17.40 8.85
CA ASN A 203 19.24 16.73 8.43
C ASN A 203 19.92 15.85 9.50
N LYS A 204 19.17 15.36 10.48
CA LYS A 204 19.67 14.30 11.37
C LYS A 204 19.94 13.04 10.55
N LYS A 205 21.05 12.37 10.86
CA LYS A 205 21.51 11.18 10.11
C LYS A 205 21.66 9.99 11.03
N ILE A 206 21.38 8.80 10.50
CA ILE A 206 21.74 7.50 11.08
C ILE A 206 22.60 6.76 10.06
N PHE A 207 23.72 6.17 10.50
CA PHE A 207 24.68 5.51 9.60
C PHE A 207 25.08 6.38 8.39
N LYS A 208 25.28 7.71 8.62
CA LYS A 208 25.59 8.73 7.60
C LYS A 208 24.47 9.08 6.63
N ASN A 209 23.36 8.35 6.63
CA ASN A 209 22.19 8.59 5.78
C ASN A 209 21.11 9.35 6.54
N PRO A 210 20.43 10.30 5.91
CA PRO A 210 19.26 10.94 6.50
C PRO A 210 18.12 9.94 6.65
N TYR A 211 17.21 10.21 7.59
CA TYR A 211 16.00 9.43 7.79
C TYR A 211 14.76 10.31 7.66
N ALA A 212 13.66 9.72 7.20
CA ALA A 212 12.36 10.37 7.16
C ALA A 212 11.59 10.13 8.46
N GLN A 213 10.86 11.17 8.93
CA GLN A 213 9.89 11.08 10.00
C GLN A 213 8.50 11.24 9.43
N PHE A 214 7.63 10.28 9.65
CA PHE A 214 6.25 10.34 9.19
C PHE A 214 5.32 9.45 10.00
N ILE A 215 4.04 9.75 9.90
CA ILE A 215 2.95 8.84 10.25
C ILE A 215 2.18 8.55 8.96
N LYS A 216 1.94 7.28 8.68
CA LYS A 216 1.16 6.82 7.52
C LYS A 216 -0.05 6.03 7.98
N LEU A 217 -1.20 6.37 7.44
CA LEU A 217 -2.44 5.63 7.57
C LEU A 217 -2.85 5.13 6.19
N ASP A 218 -3.21 3.85 6.10
CA ASP A 218 -3.78 3.24 4.90
C ASP A 218 -4.95 2.35 5.34
N ALA A 219 -6.13 2.63 4.83
CA ALA A 219 -7.35 1.95 5.20
C ALA A 219 -8.13 1.51 3.96
N ASN A 220 -8.53 0.26 3.96
CA ASN A 220 -9.32 -0.38 2.91
C ASN A 220 -10.63 -0.89 3.49
N PHE A 221 -11.71 -0.57 2.85
CA PHE A 221 -13.04 -1.07 3.16
C PHE A 221 -13.63 -1.75 1.92
N THR A 222 -14.02 -3.00 2.04
CA THR A 222 -14.69 -3.75 0.97
C THR A 222 -16.02 -4.29 1.49
N LYS A 223 -17.07 -4.07 0.72
CA LYS A 223 -18.41 -4.63 0.97
C LYS A 223 -18.87 -5.37 -0.26
N ILE A 224 -19.35 -6.60 -0.07
CA ILE A 224 -19.93 -7.42 -1.14
C ILE A 224 -21.43 -7.60 -0.84
N TRP A 225 -22.26 -7.37 -1.82
CA TRP A 225 -23.69 -7.67 -1.79
C TRP A 225 -23.97 -8.78 -2.76
N THR A 226 -24.54 -9.87 -2.24
CA THR A 226 -24.97 -11.01 -3.07
C THR A 226 -26.38 -10.74 -3.60
N ILE A 227 -26.53 -10.80 -4.91
CA ILE A 227 -27.79 -10.57 -5.63
C ILE A 227 -28.27 -11.92 -6.21
N GLY A 228 -29.39 -12.41 -5.72
CA GLY A 228 -29.83 -13.76 -6.05
C GLY A 228 -28.87 -14.82 -5.53
N GLU A 229 -28.63 -15.87 -6.31
CA GLU A 229 -27.78 -17.00 -5.90
C GLU A 229 -26.32 -16.87 -6.34
N LYS A 230 -26.05 -16.21 -7.48
CA LYS A 230 -24.75 -16.25 -8.14
C LYS A 230 -24.18 -14.89 -8.54
N ASN A 231 -24.99 -13.82 -8.48
CA ASN A 231 -24.53 -12.49 -8.84
C ASN A 231 -24.08 -11.73 -7.60
N SER A 232 -23.18 -10.78 -7.77
CA SER A 232 -22.75 -9.91 -6.67
C SER A 232 -22.41 -8.50 -7.14
N ILE A 233 -22.53 -7.54 -6.21
CA ILE A 233 -21.95 -6.22 -6.34
C ILE A 233 -20.84 -6.11 -5.27
N ALA A 234 -19.66 -5.70 -5.66
CA ALA A 234 -18.59 -5.41 -4.75
C ALA A 234 -18.25 -3.91 -4.79
N SER A 235 -18.15 -3.29 -3.64
CA SER A 235 -17.63 -1.93 -3.49
C SER A 235 -16.35 -1.94 -2.68
N HIS A 236 -15.43 -1.08 -3.04
CA HIS A 236 -14.16 -0.92 -2.36
C HIS A 236 -13.83 0.57 -2.21
N ILE A 237 -13.32 0.94 -1.05
CA ILE A 237 -12.80 2.28 -0.77
C ILE A 237 -11.42 2.11 -0.15
N ASN A 238 -10.44 2.79 -0.70
CA ASN A 238 -9.11 2.89 -0.12
C ASN A 238 -8.80 4.35 0.19
N LEU A 239 -8.42 4.62 1.43
CA LEU A 239 -8.02 5.93 1.94
C LEU A 239 -6.61 5.82 2.49
N GLY A 240 -5.72 6.68 2.01
CA GLY A 240 -4.35 6.73 2.48
C GLY A 240 -3.91 8.15 2.79
N THR A 241 -3.07 8.31 3.82
CA THR A 241 -2.41 9.59 4.10
C THR A 241 -1.04 9.38 4.72
N ILE A 242 -0.10 10.23 4.37
CA ILE A 242 1.25 10.31 4.96
C ILE A 242 1.45 11.72 5.45
N LEU A 243 1.73 11.86 6.75
CA LEU A 243 2.08 13.12 7.39
C LEU A 243 3.57 13.11 7.66
N THR A 244 4.33 13.89 6.90
CA THR A 244 5.77 14.07 7.07
C THR A 244 6.06 15.27 7.97
N TYR A 245 7.04 15.16 8.83
CA TYR A 245 7.43 16.22 9.76
C TYR A 245 8.85 16.01 10.29
N GLY A 246 9.34 16.99 11.07
CA GLY A 246 10.60 16.89 11.79
C GLY A 246 11.80 16.91 10.86
N ASN A 247 12.45 15.78 10.66
CA ASN A 247 13.73 15.69 9.97
C ASN A 247 13.67 16.00 8.46
N ARG A 248 12.55 15.66 7.80
CA ARG A 248 12.31 15.89 6.36
C ARG A 248 10.83 16.19 6.10
N ASP A 249 10.58 16.97 5.07
CA ASP A 249 9.24 17.39 4.67
C ASP A 249 8.65 16.50 3.54
N VAL A 250 9.44 15.58 3.00
CA VAL A 250 9.05 14.69 1.89
C VAL A 250 9.17 13.24 2.35
N ALA A 251 8.16 12.43 2.04
CA ALA A 251 8.15 11.01 2.31
C ALA A 251 9.13 10.24 1.40
N PRO A 252 9.62 9.07 1.86
CA PRO A 252 10.33 8.15 0.97
C PRO A 252 9.46 7.73 -0.22
N TYR A 253 10.03 7.68 -1.42
CA TYR A 253 9.34 7.29 -2.65
C TYR A 253 8.59 5.97 -2.55
N THR A 254 9.14 5.01 -1.83
CA THR A 254 8.54 3.68 -1.64
C THR A 254 7.33 3.69 -0.70
N GLU A 255 7.17 4.74 0.09
CA GLU A 255 6.04 4.91 1.01
C GLU A 255 4.90 5.74 0.41
N GLU A 256 5.17 6.56 -0.61
CA GLU A 256 4.17 7.41 -1.24
C GLU A 256 3.12 6.60 -2.01
N PHE A 257 1.91 7.13 -2.09
CA PHE A 257 0.78 6.52 -2.77
C PHE A 257 0.78 6.83 -4.27
N TYR A 258 0.17 5.93 -5.02
CA TYR A 258 -0.15 6.10 -6.44
C TYR A 258 -1.47 5.44 -6.78
N VAL A 259 -2.04 5.78 -7.94
CA VAL A 259 -3.24 5.16 -8.49
C VAL A 259 -3.02 4.68 -9.93
N GLY A 260 -3.98 3.91 -10.44
CA GLY A 260 -3.95 3.26 -11.75
C GLY A 260 -3.50 1.81 -11.68
N GLY A 261 -3.75 1.08 -12.76
CA GLY A 261 -3.45 -0.35 -12.89
C GLY A 261 -4.59 -1.28 -12.47
N ALA A 262 -4.37 -2.56 -12.62
CA ALA A 262 -5.35 -3.63 -12.51
C ALA A 262 -6.10 -3.71 -11.17
N ASN A 263 -5.53 -3.22 -10.07
CA ASN A 263 -6.10 -3.28 -8.72
C ASN A 263 -6.47 -1.88 -8.18
N SER A 264 -6.52 -0.87 -9.05
CA SER A 264 -6.82 0.50 -8.68
C SER A 264 -7.85 1.09 -9.63
N ILE A 265 -7.52 2.13 -10.39
CA ILE A 265 -8.38 2.71 -11.41
C ILE A 265 -8.04 2.04 -12.74
N ARG A 266 -8.79 1.01 -13.11
CA ARG A 266 -8.47 0.10 -14.23
C ARG A 266 -8.48 0.74 -15.62
N ALA A 267 -9.05 1.92 -15.75
CA ALA A 267 -9.03 2.68 -17.00
C ALA A 267 -7.66 3.32 -17.30
N PHE A 268 -6.76 3.37 -16.32
CA PHE A 268 -5.48 4.05 -16.44
C PHE A 268 -4.33 3.14 -16.01
N ASN A 269 -3.21 3.24 -16.71
CA ASN A 269 -1.99 2.53 -16.31
C ASN A 269 -1.48 3.06 -14.96
N VAL A 270 -0.63 2.26 -14.31
CA VAL A 270 0.00 2.61 -13.03
C VAL A 270 0.71 3.96 -13.13
N ARG A 271 0.45 4.84 -12.15
CA ARG A 271 1.03 6.19 -12.09
C ARG A 271 0.76 7.08 -13.31
N LYS A 272 -0.41 6.95 -13.96
CA LYS A 272 -0.83 7.87 -15.02
C LYS A 272 -1.67 9.05 -14.51
N ILE A 273 -2.16 8.97 -13.29
CA ILE A 273 -3.06 9.96 -12.67
C ILE A 273 -2.42 10.51 -11.40
N GLY A 274 -2.57 11.82 -11.19
CA GLY A 274 -2.11 12.54 -10.01
C GLY A 274 -0.66 13.04 -10.09
N PRO A 275 -0.18 13.76 -9.07
CA PRO A 275 -1.01 14.24 -7.96
C PRO A 275 -1.96 15.37 -8.38
N GLY A 276 -3.19 15.34 -7.85
CA GLY A 276 -4.24 16.33 -8.14
C GLY A 276 -4.47 16.48 -9.64
N ARG A 277 -4.40 17.73 -10.14
CA ARG A 277 -4.50 18.07 -11.55
C ARG A 277 -3.14 18.25 -12.24
N TYR A 278 -2.06 17.96 -11.53
CA TYR A 278 -0.73 18.04 -12.12
C TYR A 278 -0.56 16.97 -13.22
N ARG A 279 0.03 17.41 -14.31
CA ARG A 279 0.49 16.56 -15.39
C ARG A 279 1.91 16.94 -15.74
N SER A 280 2.82 15.98 -15.75
CA SER A 280 4.19 16.20 -16.21
C SER A 280 4.17 16.69 -17.66
N THR A 281 4.74 17.87 -17.91
CA THR A 281 4.82 18.51 -19.23
C THR A 281 6.03 17.99 -20.02
N GLN A 282 6.94 17.31 -19.38
CA GLN A 282 8.08 16.73 -20.06
C GLN A 282 7.62 15.52 -20.88
N HIS A 283 7.91 15.53 -22.16
CA HIS A 283 7.69 14.41 -23.10
C HIS A 283 8.43 13.12 -22.68
N THR A 284 9.34 13.20 -21.77
CA THR A 284 9.94 12.08 -21.06
C THR A 284 8.97 11.60 -19.96
N ARG A 285 7.99 10.86 -20.32
CA ARG A 285 7.10 9.91 -19.59
C ARG A 285 7.51 9.61 -18.14
N SER A 286 7.51 10.63 -17.29
CA SER A 286 7.98 10.47 -15.93
C SER A 286 6.81 10.10 -15.00
N TYR A 287 6.34 8.85 -15.12
CA TYR A 287 5.44 8.23 -14.16
C TYR A 287 6.03 8.20 -12.73
N VAL A 288 7.30 8.49 -12.57
CA VAL A 288 8.01 8.58 -11.29
C VAL A 288 7.48 9.73 -10.45
N GLU A 289 7.06 10.85 -11.07
CA GLU A 289 6.55 12.03 -10.39
C GLU A 289 5.08 11.90 -9.93
N GLN A 290 4.36 10.91 -10.45
CA GLN A 290 2.92 10.76 -10.22
C GLN A 290 2.62 9.94 -8.97
N ILE A 291 3.06 10.46 -7.85
CA ILE A 291 2.91 9.94 -6.51
C ILE A 291 2.40 11.04 -5.58
N GLY A 292 1.89 10.68 -4.42
CA GLY A 292 1.36 11.66 -3.47
C GLY A 292 1.26 11.14 -2.05
N ASP A 293 1.02 12.06 -1.14
CA ASP A 293 0.89 11.79 0.29
C ASP A 293 -0.53 11.39 0.69
N ILE A 294 -1.53 11.80 -0.08
CA ILE A 294 -2.95 11.49 0.15
C ILE A 294 -3.46 10.67 -1.00
N LYS A 295 -4.23 9.62 -0.71
CA LYS A 295 -4.89 8.76 -1.69
C LYS A 295 -6.35 8.61 -1.35
N ILE A 296 -7.20 8.76 -2.36
CA ILE A 296 -8.63 8.41 -2.29
C ILE A 296 -8.94 7.58 -3.54
N GLN A 297 -9.48 6.39 -3.32
CA GLN A 297 -9.87 5.47 -4.37
C GLN A 297 -11.21 4.83 -4.03
N CYS A 298 -12.11 4.79 -5.00
CA CYS A 298 -13.42 4.15 -4.89
C CYS A 298 -13.65 3.25 -6.10
N ASN A 299 -14.09 2.04 -5.87
CA ASN A 299 -14.38 1.07 -6.92
C ASN A 299 -15.76 0.46 -6.68
N LEU A 300 -16.51 0.27 -7.75
CA LEU A 300 -17.78 -0.44 -7.76
C LEU A 300 -17.74 -1.44 -8.89
N GLU A 301 -18.10 -2.71 -8.62
CA GLU A 301 -18.06 -3.77 -9.61
C GLU A 301 -19.29 -4.67 -9.48
N TYR A 302 -20.08 -4.77 -10.54
CA TYR A 302 -21.14 -5.75 -10.69
C TYR A 302 -20.59 -7.00 -11.36
N ARG A 303 -20.80 -8.17 -10.74
CA ARG A 303 -20.29 -9.48 -11.15
C ARG A 303 -21.46 -10.41 -11.49
N PRO A 304 -22.01 -10.35 -12.71
CA PRO A 304 -23.00 -11.31 -13.15
C PRO A 304 -22.38 -12.69 -13.42
N HIS A 305 -23.05 -13.74 -12.97
CA HIS A 305 -22.72 -15.10 -13.38
C HIS A 305 -23.14 -15.32 -14.84
N LEU A 306 -22.26 -15.84 -15.66
CA LEU A 306 -22.53 -16.10 -17.07
C LEU A 306 -22.84 -17.59 -17.28
N VAL A 307 -21.82 -18.44 -17.19
CA VAL A 307 -21.98 -19.90 -17.37
C VAL A 307 -20.87 -20.64 -16.61
N GLY A 308 -21.22 -21.71 -15.91
CA GLY A 308 -20.24 -22.54 -15.18
C GLY A 308 -19.43 -21.73 -14.18
N SER A 309 -18.12 -21.68 -14.38
CA SER A 309 -17.16 -20.88 -13.57
C SER A 309 -16.86 -19.50 -14.16
N LEU A 310 -17.58 -19.08 -15.20
CA LEU A 310 -17.35 -17.81 -15.87
C LEU A 310 -18.30 -16.74 -15.35
N TYR A 311 -17.75 -15.61 -14.94
CA TYR A 311 -18.45 -14.39 -14.51
C TYR A 311 -18.07 -13.22 -15.40
N GLY A 312 -19.02 -12.34 -15.66
CA GLY A 312 -18.77 -11.02 -16.21
C GLY A 312 -18.32 -10.04 -15.12
N ALA A 313 -17.87 -8.88 -15.53
CA ALA A 313 -17.70 -7.74 -14.66
C ALA A 313 -18.06 -6.46 -15.41
N LEU A 314 -18.84 -5.59 -14.75
CA LEU A 314 -19.04 -4.21 -15.14
C LEU A 314 -18.53 -3.34 -13.98
N PHE A 315 -17.68 -2.40 -14.24
CA PHE A 315 -17.06 -1.64 -13.16
C PHE A 315 -17.01 -0.14 -13.40
N LEU A 316 -16.98 0.59 -12.29
CA LEU A 316 -16.77 2.03 -12.21
C LEU A 316 -15.70 2.29 -11.17
N ASP A 317 -14.61 2.91 -11.56
CA ASP A 317 -13.46 3.20 -10.72
C ASP A 317 -13.22 4.70 -10.69
N ALA A 318 -13.01 5.26 -9.50
CA ALA A 318 -12.67 6.66 -9.31
C ALA A 318 -11.51 6.79 -8.32
N GLY A 319 -10.66 7.79 -8.48
CA GLY A 319 -9.60 8.05 -7.51
C GLY A 319 -8.56 9.03 -8.00
N ASN A 320 -7.72 9.43 -7.06
CA ASN A 320 -6.54 10.23 -7.31
C ASN A 320 -5.58 10.15 -6.12
N VAL A 321 -4.39 10.72 -6.27
CA VAL A 321 -3.46 11.05 -5.19
C VAL A 321 -3.21 12.55 -5.17
N TRP A 322 -2.78 13.08 -4.03
CA TRP A 322 -2.46 14.51 -3.86
C TRP A 322 -1.24 14.66 -2.96
N THR A 323 -0.53 15.77 -3.10
CA THR A 323 0.48 16.17 -2.14
C THR A 323 -0.18 16.81 -0.92
N MET A 324 0.37 16.58 0.28
CA MET A 324 -0.09 17.20 1.53
C MET A 324 0.33 18.67 1.60
N HIS A 325 1.54 18.97 1.12
CA HIS A 325 2.11 20.30 1.10
C HIS A 325 2.16 20.84 -0.32
N TYR A 326 2.13 22.17 -0.43
CA TYR A 326 2.31 22.82 -1.72
C TYR A 326 3.73 22.56 -2.24
N ASP A 327 3.83 22.19 -3.50
CA ASP A 327 5.09 21.90 -4.19
C ASP A 327 5.15 22.76 -5.46
N GLU A 328 6.16 23.60 -5.56
CA GLU A 328 6.36 24.49 -6.72
C GLU A 328 6.54 23.71 -8.04
N GLY A 329 7.15 22.53 -7.96
CA GLY A 329 7.27 21.62 -9.11
C GLY A 329 5.95 20.96 -9.52
N ARG A 330 4.96 20.90 -8.62
CA ARG A 330 3.64 20.30 -8.84
C ARG A 330 2.50 21.16 -8.28
N PRO A 331 2.35 22.43 -8.73
CA PRO A 331 1.46 23.41 -8.10
C PRO A 331 -0.01 22.99 -8.06
N GLU A 332 -0.47 22.21 -9.03
CA GLU A 332 -1.83 21.66 -9.12
C GLU A 332 -1.98 20.31 -8.38
N GLY A 333 -0.90 19.82 -7.75
CA GLY A 333 -0.88 18.54 -7.03
C GLY A 333 -1.41 18.61 -5.59
N TYR A 334 -1.54 19.81 -5.03
CA TYR A 334 -1.88 20.03 -3.63
C TYR A 334 -3.35 19.72 -3.30
N PHE A 335 -3.58 19.03 -2.19
CA PHE A 335 -4.92 18.64 -1.74
C PHE A 335 -5.76 19.84 -1.31
N ARG A 336 -6.94 19.96 -1.92
CA ARG A 336 -7.96 20.95 -1.57
C ARG A 336 -9.33 20.28 -1.49
N ILE A 337 -9.89 20.23 -0.30
CA ILE A 337 -11.18 19.55 -0.07
C ILE A 337 -12.29 20.00 -1.00
N LYS A 338 -12.31 21.31 -1.36
CA LYS A 338 -13.28 21.89 -2.28
C LYS A 338 -13.18 21.35 -3.71
N ASN A 339 -12.02 20.80 -4.07
CA ASN A 339 -11.73 20.34 -5.43
C ASN A 339 -11.79 18.82 -5.57
N ILE A 340 -12.00 18.06 -4.48
CA ILE A 340 -11.94 16.60 -4.50
C ILE A 340 -12.65 16.00 -5.72
N PHE A 341 -13.91 16.36 -5.96
CA PHE A 341 -14.69 15.81 -7.07
C PHE A 341 -14.19 16.23 -8.45
N LYS A 342 -13.56 17.40 -8.57
CA LYS A 342 -12.98 17.88 -9.82
C LYS A 342 -11.62 17.23 -10.10
N ASP A 343 -10.92 16.87 -9.04
CA ASP A 343 -9.59 16.28 -9.13
C ASP A 343 -9.65 14.75 -9.27
N MET A 344 -10.83 14.12 -9.14
CA MET A 344 -10.97 12.66 -9.28
C MET A 344 -10.90 12.24 -10.75
N ALA A 345 -10.01 11.31 -11.07
CA ALA A 345 -10.11 10.56 -12.31
C ALA A 345 -11.25 9.56 -12.23
N LEU A 346 -11.94 9.34 -13.36
CA LEU A 346 -13.05 8.39 -13.44
C LEU A 346 -12.86 7.47 -14.65
N GLY A 347 -13.07 6.18 -14.44
CA GLY A 347 -13.04 5.18 -15.48
C GLY A 347 -14.10 4.12 -15.28
N THR A 348 -14.51 3.52 -16.38
CA THR A 348 -15.43 2.38 -16.42
C THR A 348 -14.82 1.24 -17.22
N GLY A 349 -15.50 0.13 -17.31
CA GLY A 349 -15.05 -0.96 -18.17
C GLY A 349 -15.84 -2.25 -17.96
N ILE A 350 -15.43 -3.22 -18.76
CA ILE A 350 -15.95 -4.58 -18.71
C ILE A 350 -14.83 -5.57 -18.45
N GLY A 351 -15.16 -6.72 -17.91
CA GLY A 351 -14.18 -7.75 -17.67
C GLY A 351 -14.78 -9.14 -17.64
N LEU A 352 -13.90 -10.13 -17.72
CA LEU A 352 -14.20 -11.53 -17.53
C LEU A 352 -13.47 -12.07 -16.30
N ARG A 353 -14.12 -12.94 -15.57
CA ARG A 353 -13.60 -13.63 -14.38
C ARG A 353 -13.80 -15.12 -14.57
N TYR A 354 -12.74 -15.89 -14.59
CA TYR A 354 -12.79 -17.33 -14.62
C TYR A 354 -12.31 -17.91 -13.29
N ASP A 355 -13.24 -18.50 -12.55
CA ASP A 355 -12.98 -19.05 -11.23
C ASP A 355 -12.55 -20.51 -11.32
N ILE A 356 -11.32 -20.81 -10.89
CA ILE A 356 -10.71 -22.15 -10.89
C ILE A 356 -10.72 -22.75 -9.48
N SER A 357 -11.59 -22.29 -8.58
CA SER A 357 -11.70 -22.72 -7.18
C SER A 357 -10.53 -22.30 -6.27
N TYR A 358 -9.31 -22.33 -6.75
CA TYR A 358 -8.10 -21.90 -6.00
C TYR A 358 -7.69 -20.46 -6.29
N PHE A 359 -8.00 -19.99 -7.48
CA PHE A 359 -7.73 -18.60 -7.88
C PHE A 359 -8.67 -18.22 -9.05
N THR A 360 -8.86 -16.93 -9.22
CA THR A 360 -9.65 -16.36 -10.31
C THR A 360 -8.71 -15.73 -11.33
N ILE A 361 -8.81 -16.12 -12.59
CA ILE A 361 -8.16 -15.44 -13.71
C ILE A 361 -9.10 -14.32 -14.17
N ARG A 362 -8.57 -13.13 -14.39
CA ARG A 362 -9.36 -12.00 -14.89
C ARG A 362 -8.70 -11.29 -16.06
N LEU A 363 -9.57 -10.79 -16.92
CA LEU A 363 -9.22 -9.91 -18.03
C LEU A 363 -10.16 -8.70 -17.93
N ASP A 364 -9.57 -7.52 -17.78
CA ASP A 364 -10.29 -6.25 -17.65
C ASP A 364 -9.96 -5.32 -18.80
N TRP A 365 -10.95 -4.78 -19.46
CA TRP A 365 -10.83 -3.69 -20.41
C TRP A 365 -11.41 -2.42 -19.80
N GLY A 366 -10.54 -1.51 -19.39
CA GLY A 366 -10.88 -0.24 -18.78
C GLY A 366 -10.94 0.88 -19.80
N ILE A 367 -11.89 1.78 -19.62
CA ILE A 367 -12.15 2.95 -20.47
C ILE A 367 -12.22 4.19 -19.58
N GLY A 368 -11.32 5.16 -19.80
CA GLY A 368 -11.31 6.43 -19.09
C GLY A 368 -12.49 7.30 -19.49
N LEU A 369 -13.16 7.88 -18.51
CA LEU A 369 -14.26 8.83 -18.70
C LEU A 369 -13.83 10.27 -18.43
N HIS A 370 -13.00 10.45 -17.40
CA HIS A 370 -12.55 11.75 -16.95
C HIS A 370 -11.12 11.70 -16.41
N VAL A 371 -10.31 12.69 -16.75
CA VAL A 371 -8.99 12.94 -16.17
C VAL A 371 -8.97 14.30 -15.47
N PRO A 372 -8.26 14.46 -14.34
CA PRO A 372 -8.30 15.69 -13.55
C PRO A 372 -7.57 16.87 -14.17
N TYR A 373 -6.67 16.63 -15.11
CA TYR A 373 -5.88 17.64 -15.79
C TYR A 373 -6.52 18.11 -17.09
N GLU A 374 -6.08 19.28 -17.58
CA GLU A 374 -6.56 19.85 -18.82
C GLU A 374 -6.08 19.06 -20.04
N THR A 375 -7.01 18.75 -20.95
CA THR A 375 -6.76 18.01 -22.19
C THR A 375 -7.06 18.80 -23.45
N GLY A 376 -7.48 20.06 -23.30
CA GLY A 376 -8.00 20.90 -24.39
C GLY A 376 -9.43 20.57 -24.80
N LYS A 377 -10.06 19.56 -24.18
CA LYS A 377 -11.45 19.18 -24.42
C LYS A 377 -12.32 19.57 -23.23
N SER A 378 -13.37 20.35 -23.49
CA SER A 378 -14.31 20.77 -22.45
C SER A 378 -15.39 19.70 -22.17
N GLY A 379 -15.97 19.76 -20.95
CA GLY A 379 -17.05 18.88 -20.52
C GLY A 379 -16.59 17.75 -19.60
N PHE A 380 -17.56 16.94 -19.14
CA PHE A 380 -17.29 15.84 -18.23
C PHE A 380 -16.40 14.76 -18.86
N TYR A 381 -16.72 14.34 -20.08
CA TYR A 381 -15.86 13.48 -20.88
C TYR A 381 -14.76 14.32 -21.54
N ASN A 382 -13.62 14.43 -20.86
CA ASN A 382 -12.53 15.28 -21.31
C ASN A 382 -11.33 14.52 -21.91
N ILE A 383 -11.50 13.27 -22.28
CA ILE A 383 -10.47 12.48 -22.94
C ILE A 383 -10.26 12.95 -24.37
N SER A 384 -9.03 13.28 -24.74
CA SER A 384 -8.70 13.83 -26.06
C SER A 384 -8.96 12.83 -27.18
N GLN A 385 -8.43 11.61 -27.05
CA GLN A 385 -8.60 10.52 -28.00
C GLN A 385 -8.98 9.24 -27.27
N PHE A 386 -9.94 8.50 -27.83
CA PHE A 386 -10.41 7.26 -27.24
C PHE A 386 -9.29 6.23 -27.02
N LYS A 387 -8.33 6.15 -27.93
CA LYS A 387 -7.18 5.25 -27.82
C LYS A 387 -6.31 5.50 -26.58
N ASP A 388 -6.27 6.75 -26.09
CA ASP A 388 -5.45 7.15 -24.95
C ASP A 388 -6.12 6.84 -23.60
N ALA A 389 -7.41 6.54 -23.65
CA ALA A 389 -8.26 6.24 -22.52
C ALA A 389 -8.55 4.75 -22.35
N GLN A 390 -7.74 3.88 -22.93
CA GLN A 390 -7.94 2.44 -22.83
C GLN A 390 -6.80 1.77 -22.10
N ALA A 391 -7.14 0.82 -21.24
CA ALA A 391 -6.17 -0.07 -20.61
C ALA A 391 -6.72 -1.48 -20.57
N LEU A 392 -5.91 -2.45 -20.99
CA LEU A 392 -6.22 -3.88 -20.90
C LEU A 392 -5.34 -4.49 -19.81
N HIS A 393 -5.98 -5.15 -18.87
CA HIS A 393 -5.30 -5.79 -17.75
C HIS A 393 -5.60 -7.28 -17.70
N PHE A 394 -4.55 -8.08 -17.66
CA PHE A 394 -4.62 -9.48 -17.28
C PHE A 394 -4.10 -9.63 -15.85
N ALA A 395 -4.84 -10.33 -14.98
CA ALA A 395 -4.42 -10.52 -13.60
C ALA A 395 -4.96 -11.82 -13.00
N ILE A 396 -4.35 -12.24 -11.91
CA ILE A 396 -4.78 -13.40 -11.11
C ILE A 396 -5.29 -12.87 -9.77
N GLY A 397 -6.45 -13.35 -9.33
CA GLY A 397 -7.16 -12.88 -8.15
C GLY A 397 -8.18 -11.79 -8.45
N LEU A 398 -9.05 -11.49 -7.48
CA LEU A 398 -10.00 -10.39 -7.56
C LEU A 398 -9.30 -9.06 -7.26
N PRO A 399 -9.80 -7.91 -7.78
CA PRO A 399 -9.14 -6.62 -7.61
C PRO A 399 -9.17 -6.11 -6.16
N PHE A 400 -10.17 -6.56 -5.36
CA PHE A 400 -10.36 -6.20 -3.96
C PHE A 400 -11.30 -7.19 -3.26
#